data_503970296fa91fcb38ff1b1a9346050c
#
_entry.id   503970296fa91fcb38ff1b1a9346050c
#
_cell.length_a   1.000
_cell.length_b   1.000
_cell.length_c   1.000
_cell.angle_alpha   90.00
_cell.angle_beta   90.00
_cell.angle_gamma   90.00
#
_symmetry.space_group_name_H-M   'P 1'
#
loop_
_entity.id
_entity.type
_entity.pdbx_description
1 polymer ?
#
loop_
_entity_poly.entity_id
_entity_poly.type
_entity_poly.pdbx_seq_one_letter_code
_entity_poly.pdbx_strand_id
1 'polypeptide(L)' 'MKYNFDEIIDRSNTACVKYDLRQFFFGNDQVIPMWVADMDFRTPHFILEAIRNRASHEILGYSIRPESYFNSL' A
#
# COMPACT_ATOMS: atom_id res chain seq x y z
N MET A 1 2.11 4.76 -19.44
CA MET A 1 1.63 3.46 -18.96
C MET A 1 0.15 3.54 -18.63
N LYS A 2 -0.60 2.56 -19.05
CA LYS A 2 -2.02 2.46 -18.67
C LYS A 2 -2.15 1.67 -17.38
N TYR A 3 -3.03 2.13 -16.49
CA TYR A 3 -3.39 1.42 -15.27
C TYR A 3 -4.69 0.66 -15.48
N ASN A 4 -4.77 -0.55 -14.97
CA ASN A 4 -5.99 -1.36 -15.02
C ASN A 4 -6.70 -1.29 -13.68
N PHE A 5 -7.71 -0.41 -13.59
CA PHE A 5 -8.50 -0.25 -12.37
C PHE A 5 -9.63 -1.29 -12.23
N ASP A 6 -9.84 -2.10 -13.25
CA ASP A 6 -10.85 -3.18 -13.21
C ASP A 6 -10.25 -4.50 -12.70
N GLU A 7 -8.94 -4.57 -12.54
CA GLU A 7 -8.28 -5.77 -12.02
C GLU A 7 -8.71 -6.04 -10.59
N ILE A 8 -9.15 -7.29 -10.33
CA ILE A 8 -9.47 -7.74 -8.98
C ILE A 8 -8.20 -8.31 -8.36
N ILE A 9 -7.76 -7.69 -7.27
CA ILE A 9 -6.53 -8.09 -6.58
C ILE A 9 -6.92 -8.81 -5.30
N ASP A 10 -6.47 -10.05 -5.15
CA ASP A 10 -6.67 -10.80 -3.90
C ASP A 10 -5.73 -10.27 -2.83
N ARG A 11 -6.30 -9.68 -1.81
CA ARG A 11 -5.56 -9.12 -0.68
C ARG A 11 -5.63 -9.99 0.57
N SER A 12 -6.20 -11.20 0.47
CA SER A 12 -6.26 -12.12 1.61
C SER A 12 -4.87 -12.59 2.02
N ASN A 13 -4.69 -12.82 3.31
CA ASN A 13 -3.45 -13.33 3.89
C ASN A 13 -2.23 -12.44 3.66
N THR A 14 -2.46 -11.14 3.57
CA THR A 14 -1.40 -10.13 3.46
C THR A 14 -1.22 -9.33 4.74
N ALA A 15 -1.89 -9.75 5.82
CA ALA A 15 -1.93 -9.07 7.10
C ALA A 15 -2.55 -7.66 7.01
N CYS A 16 -3.45 -7.44 6.04
CA CYS A 16 -4.16 -6.16 5.94
C CYS A 16 -5.40 -6.18 6.83
N VAL A 17 -5.65 -5.07 7.51
CA VAL A 17 -6.78 -4.91 8.43
C VAL A 17 -8.10 -5.09 7.69
N LYS A 18 -8.22 -4.49 6.53
CA LYS A 18 -9.47 -4.42 5.77
C LYS A 18 -10.04 -5.80 5.44
N TYR A 19 -9.19 -6.75 5.02
CA TYR A 19 -9.60 -8.09 4.59
C TYR A 19 -9.37 -9.15 5.65
N ASP A 20 -8.24 -9.15 6.31
CA ASP A 20 -7.84 -10.27 7.18
C ASP A 20 -8.49 -10.22 8.57
N LEU A 21 -9.10 -9.09 8.95
CA LEU A 21 -9.83 -8.97 10.20
C LEU A 21 -11.35 -9.00 10.04
N ARG A 22 -11.85 -9.40 8.87
CA ARG A 22 -13.31 -9.46 8.63
C ARG A 22 -14.00 -10.44 9.57
N GLN A 23 -13.42 -11.62 9.75
CA GLN A 23 -14.00 -12.62 10.65
C GLN A 23 -14.04 -12.12 12.09
N PHE A 24 -12.97 -11.46 12.53
CA PHE A 24 -12.87 -10.97 13.91
C PHE A 24 -13.90 -9.88 14.20
N PHE A 25 -14.03 -8.89 13.31
CA PHE A 25 -14.92 -7.74 13.56
C PHE A 25 -16.36 -7.97 13.13
N PHE A 26 -16.62 -8.77 12.11
CA PHE A 26 -17.96 -8.93 11.55
C PHE A 26 -18.50 -10.35 11.64
N GLY A 27 -17.71 -11.30 12.14
CA GLY A 27 -18.11 -12.70 12.23
C GLY A 27 -18.31 -13.39 10.88
N ASN A 28 -17.82 -12.79 9.79
CA ASN A 28 -17.99 -13.34 8.44
C ASN A 28 -16.86 -12.81 7.55
N ASP A 29 -16.01 -13.70 7.05
CA ASP A 29 -14.87 -13.36 6.20
C ASP A 29 -15.23 -13.26 4.71
N GLN A 30 -16.52 -13.39 4.37
CA GLN A 30 -17.00 -13.29 2.98
C GLN A 30 -17.66 -11.94 2.68
N VAL A 31 -17.78 -11.06 3.66
CA VAL A 31 -18.36 -9.73 3.44
C VAL A 31 -17.44 -8.89 2.55
N ILE A 32 -18.04 -8.02 1.75
CA ILE A 32 -17.28 -7.04 0.97
C ILE A 32 -16.88 -5.91 1.90
N PRO A 33 -15.58 -5.72 2.18
CA PRO A 33 -15.16 -4.74 3.17
C PRO A 33 -15.18 -3.32 2.60
N MET A 34 -15.84 -2.42 3.33
CA MET A 34 -15.90 -0.99 2.99
C MET A 34 -15.67 -0.12 4.22
N TRP A 35 -15.04 -0.66 5.24
CA TRP A 35 -14.91 0.00 6.55
C TRP A 35 -13.56 0.69 6.75
N VAL A 36 -12.56 0.34 5.97
CA VAL A 36 -11.23 0.95 6.01
C VAL A 36 -11.02 1.69 4.69
N ALA A 37 -10.45 2.87 4.75
CA ALA A 37 -10.38 3.79 3.61
C ALA A 37 -9.30 3.44 2.59
N ASP A 38 -8.45 2.47 2.85
CA ASP A 38 -7.42 2.08 1.89
C ASP A 38 -8.04 1.51 0.62
N MET A 39 -7.45 1.86 -0.51
CA MET A 39 -7.97 1.48 -1.81
C MET A 39 -7.49 0.10 -2.24
N ASP A 40 -8.26 -0.53 -3.13
CA ASP A 40 -7.95 -1.85 -3.67
C ASP A 40 -7.29 -1.79 -5.05
N PHE A 41 -6.72 -0.65 -5.39
CA PHE A 41 -5.98 -0.45 -6.64
C PHE A 41 -4.49 -0.64 -6.42
N ARG A 42 -3.79 -1.13 -7.44
CA ARG A 42 -2.33 -1.20 -7.38
C ARG A 42 -1.73 0.19 -7.25
N THR A 43 -0.74 0.31 -6.40
CA THR A 43 0.06 1.54 -6.32
C THR A 43 0.77 1.77 -7.66
N PRO A 44 0.79 3.01 -8.18
CA PRO A 44 1.52 3.31 -9.41
C PRO A 44 2.97 2.85 -9.34
N HIS A 45 3.47 2.27 -10.44
CA HIS A 45 4.78 1.66 -10.47
C HIS A 45 5.92 2.65 -10.13
N PHE A 46 5.77 3.92 -10.48
CA PHE A 46 6.82 4.93 -10.21
C PHE A 46 6.99 5.18 -8.70
N ILE A 47 5.92 5.04 -7.91
CA ILE A 47 5.99 5.12 -6.44
C ILE A 47 6.73 3.89 -5.90
N LEU A 48 6.36 2.70 -6.37
CA LEU A 48 7.00 1.46 -5.94
C LEU A 48 8.48 1.42 -6.31
N GLU A 49 8.83 1.92 -7.51
CA GLU A 49 10.23 2.01 -7.92
C GLU A 49 11.04 2.96 -7.04
N ALA A 50 10.47 4.09 -6.65
CA ALA A 50 11.14 5.01 -5.73
C ALA A 50 11.43 4.34 -4.38
N ILE A 51 10.48 3.57 -3.86
CA ILE A 51 10.65 2.82 -2.62
C ILE A 51 11.72 1.73 -2.78
N ARG A 52 11.68 0.97 -3.89
CA ARG A 52 12.68 -0.08 -4.16
C ARG A 52 14.08 0.50 -4.30
N ASN A 53 14.21 1.64 -4.99
CA ASN A 53 15.51 2.31 -5.15
C ASN A 53 16.05 2.79 -3.81
N ARG A 54 15.19 3.32 -2.95
CA ARG A 54 15.62 3.72 -1.61
C ARG A 54 16.01 2.51 -0.76
N ALA A 55 15.26 1.42 -0.86
CA ALA A 55 15.55 0.18 -0.14
C ALA A 55 16.85 -0.49 -0.60
N SER A 56 17.33 -0.19 -1.81
CA SER A 56 18.61 -0.70 -2.30
C SER A 56 19.81 -0.13 -1.54
N HIS A 57 19.63 0.97 -0.83
CA HIS A 57 20.61 1.46 0.16
C HIS A 57 20.43 0.64 1.44
N GLU A 58 21.37 -0.24 1.72
CA GLU A 58 21.22 -1.31 2.71
C GLU A 58 21.34 -0.86 4.16
N ILE A 59 21.61 0.41 4.41
CA ILE A 59 21.76 0.94 5.77
C ILE A 59 20.56 1.82 6.10
N LEU A 60 19.74 1.38 7.05
CA LEU A 60 18.56 2.09 7.50
C LEU A 60 18.93 2.95 8.71
N GLY A 61 19.42 4.13 8.46
CA GLY A 61 19.82 5.06 9.50
C GLY A 61 18.85 6.23 9.66
N TYR A 62 19.26 7.21 10.44
CA TYR A 62 18.50 8.46 10.52
C TYR A 62 18.65 9.26 9.23
N SER A 63 17.57 9.85 8.78
CA SER A 63 17.56 10.63 7.56
C SER A 63 17.41 12.12 7.86
N ILE A 64 18.00 12.95 7.01
CA ILE A 64 17.72 14.38 7.00
C ILE A 64 16.54 14.65 6.07
N ARG A 65 15.97 15.84 6.16
CA ARG A 65 15.03 16.37 5.17
C ARG A 65 15.84 17.24 4.19
N PRO A 66 16.23 16.70 3.04
CA PRO A 66 17.03 17.47 2.08
C PRO A 66 16.20 18.57 1.43
N GLU A 67 16.87 19.47 0.70
CA GLU A 67 16.18 20.55 -0.01
C GLU A 67 15.10 20.03 -0.95
N SER A 68 15.34 18.87 -1.59
CA SER A 68 14.36 18.23 -2.47
C SER A 68 13.04 17.88 -1.75
N TYR A 69 13.10 17.57 -0.46
CA TYR A 69 11.90 17.33 0.33
C TYR A 69 11.01 18.57 0.37
N PHE A 70 11.60 19.73 0.65
CA PHE A 70 10.85 20.98 0.73
C PHE A 70 10.39 21.46 -0.65
N ASN A 71 11.19 21.24 -1.69
CA ASN A 71 10.85 21.63 -3.06
C ASN A 71 9.70 20.81 -3.64
N SER A 72 9.46 19.59 -3.14
CA SER A 72 8.37 18.72 -3.61
C SER A 72 7.04 19.01 -2.92
N LEU A 73 7.00 19.86 -1.93
CA LEU A 73 5.75 20.28 -1.27
C LEU A 73 5.06 21.45 -2.06
#